data_c4a18efa3ec8998cb95f5e5a4b996c04
#
_entry.id   c4a18efa3ec8998cb95f5e5a4b996c04
#
_cell.length_a   1.000
_cell.length_b   1.000
_cell.length_c   1.000
_cell.angle_alpha   90.00
_cell.angle_beta   90.00
_cell.angle_gamma   90.00
#
_symmetry.space_group_name_H-M   'P 1'
#
loop_
_entity.id
_entity.type
_entity.pdbx_description
1 polymer ?
#
loop_
_entity_poly.entity_id
_entity_poly.type
_entity_poly.pdbx_seq_one_letter_code
_entity_poly.pdbx_strand_id
1 'polypeptide(L)'
;GEIRSGEVLGVLGANGIGKSTFAGLLAGVLEPDTGSMDTRVRISYKPQYLKGDSAATVEEVLRQTTTKFDTSFYQHEILEPLSLSPLLQAPVNTLSGGELQRVAIAVCLSRNADLYILDEPSAHLDVEQRVRISRMIRKHAEAREASTLVIDHDIYVIDMISDRILVFEGNPGVEGRAAGPFDMAPGMNRFLRALGITFRRDKSGRPRINKPGSFLDREQIAAGEYYYTEISK
;
A
#
# COMPACT_ATOMS: atom_id res chain seq x y z
N GLY A 1 17.49 2.94 -7.58
CA GLY A 1 16.16 2.92 -8.22
C GLY A 1 15.49 4.28 -8.17
N GLU A 2 14.44 4.48 -8.91
CA GLU A 2 13.65 5.71 -8.94
C GLU A 2 12.16 5.36 -8.85
N ILE A 3 11.37 6.26 -8.28
CA ILE A 3 9.89 6.23 -8.34
C ILE A 3 9.49 7.35 -9.30
N ARG A 4 8.61 7.05 -10.23
CA ARG A 4 8.14 8.00 -11.26
C ARG A 4 6.91 8.77 -10.77
N SER A 5 6.74 9.97 -11.32
CA SER A 5 5.52 10.75 -11.07
C SER A 5 4.26 9.99 -11.50
N GLY A 6 3.22 10.02 -10.69
CA GLY A 6 1.98 9.27 -10.95
C GLY A 6 2.06 7.75 -10.76
N GLU A 7 3.23 7.23 -10.36
CA GLU A 7 3.47 5.81 -10.19
C GLU A 7 3.08 5.32 -8.79
N VAL A 8 2.52 4.12 -8.73
CA VAL A 8 2.36 3.37 -7.49
C VAL A 8 3.40 2.27 -7.43
N LEU A 9 4.34 2.38 -6.49
CA LEU A 9 5.35 1.36 -6.21
C LEU A 9 4.89 0.48 -5.05
N GLY A 10 4.60 -0.78 -5.33
CA GLY A 10 4.30 -1.79 -4.32
C GLY A 10 5.56 -2.29 -3.62
N VAL A 11 5.49 -2.56 -2.34
CA VAL A 11 6.58 -3.12 -1.55
C VAL A 11 6.15 -4.45 -0.95
N LEU A 12 6.86 -5.51 -1.34
CA LEU A 12 6.64 -6.87 -0.88
C LEU A 12 7.86 -7.42 -0.12
N GLY A 13 7.62 -8.35 0.78
CA GLY A 13 8.64 -9.03 1.56
C GLY A 13 8.07 -9.65 2.82
N ALA A 14 8.82 -10.57 3.44
CA ALA A 14 8.43 -11.23 4.68
C ALA A 14 8.17 -10.23 5.83
N ASN A 15 7.37 -10.64 6.81
CA ASN A 15 7.19 -9.83 8.02
C ASN A 15 8.51 -9.73 8.79
N GLY A 16 8.79 -8.55 9.36
CA GLY A 16 10.04 -8.29 10.10
C GLY A 16 11.29 -8.15 9.23
N ILE A 17 11.16 -8.03 7.88
CA ILE A 17 12.30 -7.86 6.96
C ILE A 17 12.77 -6.40 6.82
N GLY A 18 12.13 -5.44 7.50
CA GLY A 18 12.54 -4.04 7.49
C GLY A 18 11.73 -3.11 6.56
N LYS A 19 10.59 -3.53 6.01
CA LYS A 19 9.75 -2.69 5.13
C LYS A 19 9.28 -1.41 5.81
N SER A 20 8.70 -1.50 7.01
CA SER A 20 8.23 -0.33 7.78
C SER A 20 9.40 0.53 8.26
N THR A 21 10.56 -0.07 8.55
CA THR A 21 11.79 0.68 8.85
C THR A 21 12.21 1.52 7.65
N PHE A 22 12.20 0.93 6.46
CA PHE A 22 12.49 1.65 5.22
C PHE A 22 11.50 2.80 4.97
N ALA A 23 10.20 2.57 5.17
CA ALA A 23 9.20 3.62 5.09
C ALA A 23 9.45 4.75 6.09
N GLY A 24 9.77 4.41 7.34
CA GLY A 24 10.08 5.37 8.38
C GLY A 24 11.35 6.19 8.10
N LEU A 25 12.39 5.57 7.53
CA LEU A 25 13.58 6.25 7.04
C LEU A 25 13.22 7.24 5.94
N LEU A 26 12.53 6.80 4.89
CA LEU A 26 12.10 7.68 3.79
C LEU A 26 11.23 8.84 4.30
N ALA A 27 10.33 8.58 5.25
CA ALA A 27 9.47 9.59 5.84
C ALA A 27 10.18 10.54 6.80
N GLY A 28 11.47 10.32 7.10
CA GLY A 28 12.23 11.12 8.06
C GLY A 28 11.77 10.92 9.52
N VAL A 29 11.04 9.85 9.81
CA VAL A 29 10.62 9.47 11.17
C VAL A 29 11.72 8.69 11.90
N LEU A 30 12.55 8.02 11.13
CA LEU A 30 13.74 7.31 11.60
C LEU A 30 14.98 7.91 10.95
N GLU A 31 16.10 7.89 11.67
CA GLU A 31 17.40 8.28 11.17
C GLU A 31 18.19 7.05 10.71
N PRO A 32 18.93 7.11 9.59
CA PRO A 32 19.78 6.00 9.16
C PRO A 32 21.01 5.90 10.07
N ASP A 33 21.42 4.67 10.42
CA ASP A 33 22.65 4.41 11.18
C ASP A 33 23.91 4.87 10.42
N THR A 34 23.87 4.80 9.10
CA THR A 34 24.95 5.23 8.20
C THR A 34 24.38 5.85 6.93
N GLY A 35 25.12 6.79 6.34
CA GLY A 35 24.70 7.50 5.14
C GLY A 35 23.89 8.75 5.44
N SER A 36 23.31 9.34 4.41
CA SER A 36 22.46 10.52 4.52
C SER A 36 21.31 10.43 3.52
N MET A 37 20.20 11.08 3.84
CA MET A 37 19.08 11.24 2.94
C MET A 37 18.91 12.69 2.56
N ASP A 38 18.73 12.97 1.25
CA ASP A 38 18.34 14.29 0.77
C ASP A 38 16.81 14.43 0.86
N THR A 39 16.34 15.26 1.76
CA THR A 39 14.92 15.41 2.11
C THR A 39 14.25 16.61 1.43
N ARG A 40 14.60 16.92 0.18
CA ARG A 40 13.93 18.00 -0.59
C ARG A 40 12.51 17.65 -1.04
N VAL A 41 12.11 16.40 -0.87
CA VAL A 41 10.80 15.89 -1.27
C VAL A 41 9.81 16.00 -0.12
N ARG A 42 8.64 16.59 -0.36
CA ARG A 42 7.56 16.63 0.63
C ARG A 42 6.93 15.25 0.72
N ILE A 43 6.95 14.66 1.90
CA ILE A 43 6.46 13.29 2.12
C ILE A 43 5.24 13.32 3.03
N SER A 44 4.20 12.58 2.64
CA SER A 44 3.07 12.27 3.51
C SER A 44 3.10 10.80 3.86
N TYR A 45 3.15 10.49 5.14
CA TYR A 45 3.31 9.13 5.63
C TYR A 45 2.13 8.69 6.50
N LYS A 46 1.56 7.54 6.19
CA LYS A 46 0.64 6.79 7.03
C LYS A 46 1.37 5.57 7.59
N PRO A 47 1.71 5.54 8.89
CA PRO A 47 2.42 4.43 9.52
C PRO A 47 1.51 3.20 9.71
N GLN A 48 2.10 2.04 9.93
CA GLN A 48 1.40 0.79 10.22
C GLN A 48 0.58 0.91 11.52
N TYR A 49 1.18 1.43 12.59
CA TYR A 49 0.50 1.63 13.88
C TYR A 49 -0.03 3.06 14.00
N LEU A 50 -1.32 3.17 14.31
CA LEU A 50 -2.02 4.42 14.42
C LEU A 50 -2.29 4.77 15.87
N LYS A 51 -2.04 6.02 16.24
CA LYS A 51 -2.41 6.56 17.55
C LYS A 51 -3.81 7.18 17.44
N GLY A 52 -4.79 6.53 18.04
CA GLY A 52 -6.18 7.02 18.11
C GLY A 52 -6.48 7.67 19.45
N ASP A 53 -5.58 8.50 19.95
CA ASP A 53 -5.67 9.10 21.29
C ASP A 53 -6.25 10.53 21.30
N SER A 54 -6.54 11.08 20.14
CA SER A 54 -7.11 12.43 20.00
C SER A 54 -8.60 12.47 20.36
N ALA A 55 -8.97 13.44 21.19
CA ALA A 55 -10.38 13.77 21.46
C ALA A 55 -11.03 14.65 20.37
N ALA A 56 -10.25 15.15 19.40
CA ALA A 56 -10.77 15.92 18.28
C ALA A 56 -11.68 15.02 17.40
N THR A 57 -12.66 15.62 16.78
CA THR A 57 -13.51 14.91 15.81
C THR A 57 -12.77 14.62 14.51
N VAL A 58 -13.23 13.64 13.77
CA VAL A 58 -12.68 13.32 12.44
C VAL A 58 -12.71 14.55 11.52
N GLU A 59 -13.80 15.31 11.55
CA GLU A 59 -13.93 16.53 10.76
C GLU A 59 -12.86 17.57 11.13
N GLU A 60 -12.65 17.82 12.42
CA GLU A 60 -11.62 18.76 12.90
C GLU A 60 -10.23 18.35 12.42
N VAL A 61 -9.87 17.07 12.53
CA VAL A 61 -8.59 16.53 12.06
C VAL A 61 -8.42 16.72 10.54
N LEU A 62 -9.45 16.43 9.76
CA LEU A 62 -9.40 16.57 8.30
C LEU A 62 -9.32 18.02 7.87
N ARG A 63 -10.08 18.93 8.50
CA ARG A 63 -10.03 20.38 8.25
C ARG A 63 -8.66 20.99 8.56
N GLN A 64 -7.98 20.52 9.61
CA GLN A 64 -6.61 20.92 9.93
C GLN A 64 -5.60 20.41 8.90
N THR A 65 -5.92 19.30 8.22
CA THR A 65 -5.02 18.67 7.26
C THR A 65 -5.10 19.32 5.86
N THR A 66 -6.28 19.81 5.46
CA THR A 66 -6.50 20.34 4.11
C THR A 66 -7.48 21.51 4.09
N THR A 67 -7.23 22.48 3.23
CA THR A 67 -8.17 23.56 2.93
C THR A 67 -9.27 23.16 1.93
N LYS A 68 -9.19 21.96 1.36
CA LYS A 68 -10.10 21.48 0.32
C LYS A 68 -11.31 20.72 0.88
N PHE A 69 -11.46 20.62 2.21
CA PHE A 69 -12.47 19.80 2.86
C PHE A 69 -13.89 20.03 2.35
N ASP A 70 -14.30 21.31 2.15
CA ASP A 70 -15.65 21.66 1.73
C ASP A 70 -15.88 21.61 0.21
N THR A 71 -14.89 21.14 -0.56
CA THR A 71 -15.04 21.01 -2.01
C THR A 71 -15.77 19.72 -2.39
N SER A 72 -16.59 19.77 -3.46
CA SER A 72 -17.21 18.56 -4.02
C SER A 72 -16.19 17.52 -4.44
N PHE A 73 -15.02 17.96 -4.92
CA PHE A 73 -13.90 17.08 -5.23
C PHE A 73 -13.46 16.25 -4.02
N TYR A 74 -13.27 16.89 -2.86
CA TYR A 74 -12.86 16.19 -1.64
C TYR A 74 -13.92 15.20 -1.14
N GLN A 75 -15.20 15.56 -1.26
CA GLN A 75 -16.30 14.67 -0.93
C GLN A 75 -16.25 13.38 -1.74
N HIS A 76 -16.12 13.49 -3.08
CA HIS A 76 -16.16 12.34 -3.98
C HIS A 76 -14.86 11.53 -4.03
N GLU A 77 -13.70 12.18 -3.86
CA GLU A 77 -12.40 11.50 -4.00
C GLU A 77 -11.86 10.95 -2.67
N ILE A 78 -12.29 11.50 -1.53
CA ILE A 78 -11.77 11.10 -0.21
C ILE A 78 -12.88 10.60 0.72
N LEU A 79 -13.90 11.42 1.00
CA LEU A 79 -14.88 11.07 2.04
C LEU A 79 -15.78 9.89 1.64
N GLU A 80 -16.30 9.87 0.43
CA GLU A 80 -17.17 8.80 -0.06
C GLU A 80 -16.46 7.46 -0.19
N PRO A 81 -15.29 7.35 -0.88
CA PRO A 81 -14.59 6.07 -1.02
C PRO A 81 -14.16 5.48 0.33
N LEU A 82 -13.82 6.33 1.29
CA LEU A 82 -13.45 5.93 2.65
C LEU A 82 -14.65 5.79 3.59
N SER A 83 -15.87 6.09 3.14
CA SER A 83 -17.11 6.05 3.94
C SER A 83 -16.95 6.83 5.25
N LEU A 84 -16.43 8.06 5.18
CA LEU A 84 -16.12 8.87 6.36
C LEU A 84 -17.26 9.78 6.79
N SER A 85 -18.24 10.06 5.91
CA SER A 85 -19.35 10.99 6.21
C SER A 85 -20.07 10.67 7.52
N PRO A 86 -20.38 9.39 7.86
CA PRO A 86 -21.02 9.07 9.13
C PRO A 86 -20.13 9.26 10.36
N LEU A 87 -18.79 9.36 10.17
CA LEU A 87 -17.82 9.42 11.22
C LEU A 87 -17.34 10.83 11.55
N LEU A 88 -17.73 11.83 10.75
CA LEU A 88 -17.16 13.19 10.83
C LEU A 88 -17.30 13.80 12.22
N GLN A 89 -18.41 13.54 12.93
CA GLN A 89 -18.64 14.08 14.28
C GLN A 89 -18.14 13.16 15.40
N ALA A 90 -17.61 11.98 15.07
CA ALA A 90 -17.06 11.06 16.07
C ALA A 90 -15.68 11.50 16.53
N PRO A 91 -15.38 11.46 17.84
CA PRO A 91 -14.02 11.65 18.35
C PRO A 91 -13.09 10.54 17.85
N VAL A 92 -11.86 10.88 17.46
CA VAL A 92 -10.89 9.91 16.91
C VAL A 92 -10.58 8.79 17.88
N ASN A 93 -10.56 9.08 19.19
CA ASN A 93 -10.29 8.08 20.24
C ASN A 93 -11.44 7.08 20.47
N THR A 94 -12.59 7.25 19.81
CA THR A 94 -13.72 6.32 19.92
C THR A 94 -13.83 5.38 18.70
N LEU A 95 -12.99 5.58 17.68
CA LEU A 95 -13.05 4.83 16.44
C LEU A 95 -12.56 3.39 16.61
N SER A 96 -13.21 2.47 15.91
CA SER A 96 -12.69 1.11 15.72
C SER A 96 -11.40 1.11 14.88
N GLY A 97 -10.64 0.01 14.92
CA GLY A 97 -9.39 -0.09 14.15
C GLY A 97 -9.57 0.16 12.64
N GLY A 98 -10.66 -0.35 12.06
CA GLY A 98 -10.94 -0.14 10.64
C GLY A 98 -11.39 1.30 10.31
N GLU A 99 -12.12 1.95 11.20
CA GLU A 99 -12.50 3.37 11.06
C GLU A 99 -11.29 4.28 11.19
N LEU A 100 -10.45 4.05 12.20
CA LEU A 100 -9.20 4.78 12.40
C LEU A 100 -8.25 4.62 11.19
N GLN A 101 -8.18 3.42 10.62
CA GLN A 101 -7.42 3.13 9.42
C GLN A 101 -7.88 3.99 8.24
N ARG A 102 -9.19 4.07 8.00
CA ARG A 102 -9.77 4.90 6.93
C ARG A 102 -9.52 6.39 7.13
N VAL A 103 -9.63 6.87 8.37
CA VAL A 103 -9.29 8.26 8.72
C VAL A 103 -7.81 8.56 8.48
N ALA A 104 -6.91 7.66 8.88
CA ALA A 104 -5.47 7.83 8.67
C ALA A 104 -5.08 7.86 7.18
N ILE A 105 -5.73 7.04 6.35
CA ILE A 105 -5.56 7.10 4.89
C ILE A 105 -6.04 8.46 4.36
N ALA A 106 -7.21 8.94 4.80
CA ALA A 106 -7.71 10.27 4.42
C ALA A 106 -6.73 11.37 4.78
N VAL A 107 -6.23 11.38 6.02
CA VAL A 107 -5.23 12.35 6.49
C VAL A 107 -3.97 12.32 5.62
N CYS A 108 -3.45 11.12 5.33
CA CYS A 108 -2.27 10.96 4.50
C CYS A 108 -2.48 11.54 3.09
N LEU A 109 -3.56 11.13 2.42
CA LEU A 109 -3.84 11.53 1.03
C LEU A 109 -4.33 12.99 0.89
N SER A 110 -4.77 13.63 1.99
CA SER A 110 -5.22 15.02 1.99
C SER A 110 -4.08 16.03 2.01
N ARG A 111 -2.91 15.64 2.47
CA ARG A 111 -1.72 16.51 2.52
C ARG A 111 -1.21 16.82 1.12
N ASN A 112 -0.56 17.98 0.99
CA ASN A 112 0.14 18.31 -0.25
C ASN A 112 1.57 17.75 -0.19
N ALA A 113 1.79 16.63 -0.89
CA ALA A 113 3.06 15.91 -0.89
C ALA A 113 3.46 15.49 -2.31
N ASP A 114 4.75 15.27 -2.52
CA ASP A 114 5.34 14.77 -3.76
C ASP A 114 5.46 13.24 -3.73
N LEU A 115 5.57 12.68 -2.51
CA LEU A 115 5.58 11.24 -2.25
C LEU A 115 4.60 10.90 -1.12
N TYR A 116 3.68 9.99 -1.38
CA TYR A 116 2.80 9.40 -0.39
C TYR A 116 3.33 8.01 -0.01
N ILE A 117 3.44 7.74 1.28
CA ILE A 117 3.85 6.43 1.81
C ILE A 117 2.71 5.88 2.66
N LEU A 118 2.19 4.73 2.27
CA LEU A 118 1.10 4.03 2.96
C LEU A 118 1.62 2.66 3.45
N ASP A 119 1.76 2.52 4.77
CA ASP A 119 2.22 1.28 5.38
C ASP A 119 1.01 0.47 5.88
N GLU A 120 0.77 -0.68 5.25
CA GLU A 120 -0.37 -1.57 5.45
C GLU A 120 -1.74 -0.86 5.39
N PRO A 121 -2.08 -0.22 4.27
CA PRO A 121 -3.36 0.48 4.15
C PRO A 121 -4.58 -0.47 4.17
N SER A 122 -4.41 -1.75 3.88
CA SER A 122 -5.48 -2.76 3.88
C SER A 122 -5.78 -3.37 5.26
N ALA A 123 -4.94 -3.10 6.27
CA ALA A 123 -5.09 -3.66 7.61
C ALA A 123 -6.44 -3.28 8.24
N HIS A 124 -7.05 -4.22 8.95
CA HIS A 124 -8.35 -4.05 9.64
C HIS A 124 -9.56 -3.75 8.74
N LEU A 125 -9.41 -3.90 7.42
CA LEU A 125 -10.46 -3.65 6.44
C LEU A 125 -11.05 -4.97 5.93
N ASP A 126 -12.36 -4.98 5.67
CA ASP A 126 -13.00 -6.08 4.96
C ASP A 126 -12.64 -6.09 3.46
N VAL A 127 -13.01 -7.16 2.76
CA VAL A 127 -12.66 -7.35 1.35
C VAL A 127 -13.19 -6.23 0.44
N GLU A 128 -14.42 -5.77 0.69
CA GLU A 128 -15.02 -4.72 -0.12
C GLU A 128 -14.30 -3.38 0.10
N GLN A 129 -14.01 -3.05 1.35
CA GLN A 129 -13.25 -1.86 1.72
C GLN A 129 -11.84 -1.88 1.13
N ARG A 130 -11.13 -3.01 1.16
CA ARG A 130 -9.81 -3.17 0.54
C ARG A 130 -9.84 -2.84 -0.95
N VAL A 131 -10.79 -3.41 -1.70
CA VAL A 131 -10.93 -3.14 -3.14
C VAL A 131 -11.22 -1.67 -3.41
N ARG A 132 -12.13 -1.08 -2.64
CA ARG A 132 -12.52 0.34 -2.80
C ARG A 132 -11.34 1.28 -2.54
N ILE A 133 -10.61 1.05 -1.44
CA ILE A 133 -9.46 1.86 -1.04
C ILE A 133 -8.29 1.67 -2.01
N SER A 134 -8.04 0.46 -2.48
CA SER A 134 -7.03 0.20 -3.48
C SER A 134 -7.26 1.00 -4.77
N ARG A 135 -8.49 1.00 -5.28
CA ARG A 135 -8.88 1.81 -6.45
C ARG A 135 -8.72 3.31 -6.20
N MET A 136 -9.09 3.75 -4.99
CA MET A 136 -8.94 5.16 -4.61
C MET A 136 -7.48 5.59 -4.56
N ILE A 137 -6.59 4.79 -3.96
CA ILE A 137 -5.14 5.07 -3.91
C ILE A 137 -4.58 5.18 -5.34
N ARG A 138 -4.94 4.23 -6.22
CA ARG A 138 -4.52 4.24 -7.62
C ARG A 138 -4.96 5.52 -8.33
N LYS A 139 -6.25 5.84 -8.25
CA LYS A 139 -6.83 7.05 -8.86
C LYS A 139 -6.20 8.33 -8.30
N HIS A 140 -5.92 8.37 -6.99
CA HIS A 140 -5.26 9.50 -6.35
C HIS A 140 -3.84 9.74 -6.90
N ALA A 141 -3.05 8.68 -7.08
CA ALA A 141 -1.71 8.77 -7.64
C ALA A 141 -1.75 9.32 -9.07
N GLU A 142 -2.62 8.78 -9.92
CA GLU A 142 -2.81 9.21 -11.30
C GLU A 142 -3.26 10.69 -11.39
N ALA A 143 -4.29 11.07 -10.62
CA ALA A 143 -4.88 12.42 -10.70
C ALA A 143 -3.96 13.52 -10.16
N ARG A 144 -3.04 13.20 -9.28
CA ARG A 144 -2.09 14.17 -8.68
C ARG A 144 -0.71 14.13 -9.29
N GLU A 145 -0.45 13.19 -10.19
CA GLU A 145 0.89 12.93 -10.72
C GLU A 145 1.93 12.78 -9.59
N ALA A 146 1.51 12.31 -8.42
CA ALA A 146 2.35 12.13 -7.25
C ALA A 146 2.80 10.69 -7.12
N SER A 147 4.06 10.50 -6.71
CA SER A 147 4.59 9.18 -6.44
C SER A 147 3.92 8.57 -5.20
N THR A 148 3.59 7.28 -5.25
CA THR A 148 2.98 6.59 -4.10
C THR A 148 3.70 5.29 -3.82
N LEU A 149 4.14 5.09 -2.58
CA LEU A 149 4.74 3.86 -2.08
C LEU A 149 3.72 3.14 -1.20
N VAL A 150 3.38 1.92 -1.54
CA VAL A 150 2.43 1.11 -0.76
C VAL A 150 3.11 -0.15 -0.26
N ILE A 151 3.22 -0.29 1.04
CA ILE A 151 3.68 -1.50 1.71
C ILE A 151 2.43 -2.26 2.14
N ASP A 152 2.25 -3.48 1.66
CA ASP A 152 1.17 -4.35 2.11
C ASP A 152 1.60 -5.81 2.02
N HIS A 153 1.06 -6.64 2.89
CA HIS A 153 1.28 -8.08 2.84
C HIS A 153 0.19 -8.80 2.03
N ASP A 154 -0.89 -8.11 1.69
CA ASP A 154 -1.93 -8.63 0.82
C ASP A 154 -1.49 -8.52 -0.66
N ILE A 155 -1.07 -9.66 -1.22
CA ILE A 155 -0.61 -9.75 -2.60
C ILE A 155 -1.68 -9.26 -3.58
N TYR A 156 -2.97 -9.44 -3.27
CA TYR A 156 -4.06 -9.00 -4.12
C TYR A 156 -4.18 -7.47 -4.17
N VAL A 157 -3.92 -6.81 -3.05
CA VAL A 157 -3.88 -5.34 -2.98
C VAL A 157 -2.73 -4.84 -3.84
N ILE A 158 -1.52 -5.37 -3.64
CA ILE A 158 -0.34 -4.96 -4.41
C ILE A 158 -0.53 -5.24 -5.91
N ASP A 159 -1.05 -6.42 -6.29
CA ASP A 159 -1.35 -6.77 -7.68
C ASP A 159 -2.34 -5.78 -8.34
N MET A 160 -3.29 -5.27 -7.56
CA MET A 160 -4.35 -4.39 -8.07
C MET A 160 -3.86 -2.95 -8.32
N ILE A 161 -2.95 -2.45 -7.47
CA ILE A 161 -2.64 -1.01 -7.45
C ILE A 161 -1.27 -0.65 -8.01
N SER A 162 -0.31 -1.58 -8.04
CA SER A 162 1.08 -1.24 -8.32
C SER A 162 1.42 -1.27 -9.80
N ASP A 163 2.28 -0.36 -10.22
CA ASP A 163 2.92 -0.35 -11.55
C ASP A 163 4.21 -1.16 -11.55
N ARG A 164 4.99 -1.02 -10.48
CA ARG A 164 6.24 -1.73 -10.24
C ARG A 164 6.33 -2.19 -8.79
N ILE A 165 7.27 -3.08 -8.52
CA ILE A 165 7.44 -3.70 -7.19
C ILE A 165 8.87 -3.57 -6.71
N LEU A 166 9.00 -3.18 -5.44
CA LEU A 166 10.21 -3.31 -4.65
C LEU A 166 10.10 -4.58 -3.78
N VAL A 167 11.06 -5.47 -3.89
CA VAL A 167 11.06 -6.74 -3.14
C VAL A 167 12.10 -6.70 -2.04
N PHE A 168 11.66 -6.94 -0.81
CA PHE A 168 12.56 -7.10 0.35
C PHE A 168 12.90 -8.56 0.54
N GLU A 169 14.19 -8.84 0.60
CA GLU A 169 14.78 -10.18 0.73
C GLU A 169 15.78 -10.20 1.89
N GLY A 170 16.03 -11.37 2.44
CA GLY A 170 16.99 -11.58 3.54
C GLY A 170 16.40 -12.44 4.66
N ASN A 171 16.95 -12.30 5.84
CA ASN A 171 16.55 -13.04 7.03
C ASN A 171 15.77 -12.12 7.97
N PRO A 172 14.45 -12.36 8.17
CA PRO A 172 13.63 -11.52 9.04
C PRO A 172 14.24 -11.35 10.45
N GLY A 173 14.26 -10.13 10.95
CA GLY A 173 14.83 -9.79 12.25
C GLY A 173 16.37 -9.74 12.31
N VAL A 174 17.06 -10.07 11.24
CA VAL A 174 18.55 -10.07 11.17
C VAL A 174 19.04 -9.07 10.13
N GLU A 175 18.67 -9.28 8.88
CA GLU A 175 19.06 -8.42 7.77
C GLU A 175 17.99 -8.40 6.68
N GLY A 176 17.79 -7.24 6.08
CA GLY A 176 16.90 -7.06 4.93
C GLY A 176 17.56 -6.21 3.86
N ARG A 177 17.34 -6.59 2.60
CA ARG A 177 17.80 -5.85 1.43
C ARG A 177 16.64 -5.58 0.48
N ALA A 178 16.47 -4.33 0.07
CA ALA A 178 15.56 -3.95 -0.98
C ALA A 178 16.15 -4.20 -2.37
N ALA A 179 15.45 -4.91 -3.22
CA ALA A 179 15.81 -5.19 -4.61
C ALA A 179 14.74 -4.63 -5.56
N GLY A 180 15.15 -3.99 -6.64
CA GLY A 180 14.26 -3.36 -7.62
C GLY A 180 14.46 -1.85 -7.72
N PRO A 181 13.42 -1.08 -8.14
CA PRO A 181 12.08 -1.53 -8.55
C PRO A 181 12.09 -2.42 -9.79
N PHE A 182 11.23 -3.43 -9.79
CA PHE A 182 11.00 -4.34 -10.92
C PHE A 182 9.64 -4.06 -11.55
N ASP A 183 9.46 -4.34 -12.83
CA ASP A 183 8.14 -4.45 -13.42
C ASP A 183 7.31 -5.54 -12.72
N MET A 184 5.98 -5.48 -12.83
CA MET A 184 5.07 -6.36 -12.07
C MET A 184 5.41 -7.83 -12.20
N ALA A 185 5.55 -8.37 -13.42
CA ALA A 185 5.76 -9.80 -13.61
C ALA A 185 7.12 -10.29 -13.06
N PRO A 186 8.28 -9.66 -13.36
CA PRO A 186 9.55 -10.04 -12.74
C PRO A 186 9.57 -9.90 -11.21
N GLY A 187 9.01 -8.81 -10.68
CA GLY A 187 8.97 -8.56 -9.24
C GLY A 187 8.11 -9.58 -8.50
N MET A 188 6.89 -9.82 -9.01
CA MET A 188 5.98 -10.83 -8.44
C MET A 188 6.56 -12.24 -8.54
N ASN A 189 7.14 -12.62 -9.67
CA ASN A 189 7.82 -13.91 -9.82
C ASN A 189 8.93 -14.09 -8.78
N ARG A 190 9.73 -13.05 -8.56
CA ARG A 190 10.80 -13.08 -7.57
C ARG A 190 10.28 -13.30 -6.16
N PHE A 191 9.27 -12.54 -5.77
CA PHE A 191 8.65 -12.64 -4.46
C PHE A 191 7.93 -13.99 -4.24
N LEU A 192 7.10 -14.42 -5.19
CA LEU A 192 6.34 -15.66 -5.10
C LEU A 192 7.21 -16.90 -5.11
N ARG A 193 8.33 -16.87 -5.86
CA ARG A 193 9.34 -17.94 -5.85
C ARG A 193 9.95 -18.12 -4.47
N ALA A 194 10.27 -17.02 -3.78
CA ALA A 194 10.83 -17.09 -2.43
C ALA A 194 9.85 -17.70 -1.42
N LEU A 195 8.54 -17.56 -1.67
CA LEU A 195 7.49 -18.15 -0.84
C LEU A 195 7.09 -19.58 -1.27
N GLY A 196 7.54 -20.04 -2.44
CA GLY A 196 7.09 -21.32 -3.01
C GLY A 196 5.60 -21.35 -3.38
N ILE A 197 5.05 -20.20 -3.74
CA ILE A 197 3.62 -20.02 -4.07
C ILE A 197 3.47 -19.67 -5.53
N THR A 198 2.53 -20.34 -6.23
CA THR A 198 2.16 -19.98 -7.60
C THR A 198 0.82 -19.28 -7.66
N PHE A 199 0.72 -18.33 -8.55
CA PHE A 199 -0.39 -17.40 -8.70
C PHE A 199 -0.89 -17.41 -10.15
N ARG A 200 -2.20 -17.40 -10.35
CA ARG A 200 -2.84 -17.33 -11.66
C ARG A 200 -4.04 -16.42 -11.67
N ARG A 201 -4.56 -16.10 -12.84
CA ARG A 201 -5.86 -15.44 -13.00
C ARG A 201 -6.91 -16.46 -13.43
N ASP A 202 -8.09 -16.43 -12.79
CA ASP A 202 -9.24 -17.23 -13.22
C ASP A 202 -9.89 -16.64 -14.49
N LYS A 203 -10.92 -17.33 -15.01
CA LYS A 203 -11.64 -16.90 -16.23
C LYS A 203 -12.26 -15.51 -16.16
N SER A 204 -12.47 -14.99 -14.96
CA SER A 204 -12.96 -13.62 -14.72
C SER A 204 -11.84 -12.60 -14.53
N GLY A 205 -10.56 -12.99 -14.72
CA GLY A 205 -9.39 -12.17 -14.49
C GLY A 205 -9.02 -11.98 -13.01
N ARG A 206 -9.71 -12.69 -12.10
CA ARG A 206 -9.45 -12.57 -10.66
C ARG A 206 -8.20 -13.36 -10.28
N PRO A 207 -7.35 -12.77 -9.43
CA PRO A 207 -6.17 -13.46 -8.92
C PRO A 207 -6.55 -14.66 -8.03
N ARG A 208 -5.80 -15.75 -8.16
CA ARG A 208 -5.94 -17.00 -7.40
C ARG A 208 -4.58 -17.61 -7.09
N ILE A 209 -4.39 -18.02 -5.85
CA ILE A 209 -3.26 -18.86 -5.46
C ILE A 209 -3.59 -20.29 -5.82
N ASN A 210 -2.68 -21.00 -6.47
CA ASN A 210 -2.86 -22.40 -6.78
C ASN A 210 -2.78 -23.26 -5.50
N LYS A 211 -3.54 -24.36 -5.50
CA LYS A 211 -3.39 -25.35 -4.43
C LYS A 211 -2.01 -26.00 -4.56
N PRO A 212 -1.19 -26.01 -3.49
CA PRO A 212 0.12 -26.63 -3.51
C PRO A 212 0.07 -28.08 -4.00
N GLY A 213 0.99 -28.44 -4.92
CA GLY A 213 1.06 -29.76 -5.54
C GLY A 213 -0.02 -30.05 -6.58
N SER A 214 -0.91 -29.12 -6.93
CA SER A 214 -1.83 -29.28 -8.06
C SER A 214 -1.09 -29.35 -9.40
N PHE A 215 -1.77 -29.79 -10.45
CA PHE A 215 -1.16 -29.86 -11.80
C PHE A 215 -0.64 -28.50 -12.24
N LEU A 216 -1.43 -27.45 -12.15
CA LEU A 216 -1.04 -26.07 -12.51
C LEU A 216 0.11 -25.55 -11.65
N ASP A 217 0.10 -25.82 -10.35
CA ASP A 217 1.18 -25.41 -9.44
C ASP A 217 2.52 -26.03 -9.88
N ARG A 218 2.54 -27.33 -10.12
CA ARG A 218 3.75 -28.05 -10.58
C ARG A 218 4.22 -27.57 -11.95
N GLU A 219 3.31 -27.33 -12.87
CA GLU A 219 3.60 -26.82 -14.22
C GLU A 219 4.25 -25.43 -14.14
N GLN A 220 3.66 -24.51 -13.37
CA GLN A 220 4.20 -23.15 -13.19
C GLN A 220 5.56 -23.17 -12.49
N ILE A 221 5.75 -24.00 -11.46
CA ILE A 221 7.05 -24.17 -10.78
C ILE A 221 8.09 -24.68 -11.76
N ALA A 222 7.77 -25.70 -12.57
CA ALA A 222 8.69 -26.28 -13.57
C ALA A 222 9.08 -25.25 -14.65
N ALA A 223 8.14 -24.40 -15.06
CA ALA A 223 8.40 -23.30 -16.01
C ALA A 223 9.13 -22.12 -15.37
N GLY A 224 9.22 -22.04 -14.05
CA GLY A 224 9.74 -20.88 -13.33
C GLY A 224 8.81 -19.65 -13.35
N GLU A 225 7.55 -19.84 -13.70
CA GLU A 225 6.51 -18.81 -13.85
C GLU A 225 5.57 -18.81 -12.64
N TYR A 226 6.02 -18.29 -11.53
CA TYR A 226 5.23 -18.24 -10.29
C TYR A 226 4.08 -17.24 -10.34
N TYR A 227 4.19 -16.20 -11.17
CA TYR A 227 3.15 -15.21 -11.41
C TYR A 227 2.66 -15.28 -12.86
N TYR A 228 1.52 -15.94 -13.04
CA TYR A 228 0.91 -16.12 -14.34
C TYR A 228 -0.23 -15.13 -14.55
N THR A 229 -0.12 -14.29 -15.59
CA THR A 229 -1.05 -13.18 -15.85
C THR A 229 -2.08 -13.47 -16.93
N GLU A 230 -1.86 -14.51 -17.76
CA GLU A 230 -2.85 -14.88 -18.76
C GLU A 230 -4.10 -15.50 -18.11
N ILE A 231 -5.26 -15.17 -18.68
CA ILE A 231 -6.53 -15.74 -18.22
C ILE A 231 -6.55 -17.21 -18.61
N SER A 232 -6.67 -18.08 -17.61
CA SER A 232 -6.80 -19.53 -17.86
C SER A 232 -8.00 -19.81 -18.75
N LYS A 233 -7.77 -20.47 -19.89
CA LYS A 233 -8.81 -20.85 -20.87
C LYS A 233 -9.82 -21.82 -20.29
#